data_6b38e83ecef7417688129ebfb6ce46ee
#
_entry.id   6b38e83ecef7417688129ebfb6ce46ee
#
_cell.length_a   1.000
_cell.length_b   1.000
_cell.length_c   1.000
_cell.angle_alpha   90.00
_cell.angle_beta   90.00
_cell.angle_gamma   90.00
#
_symmetry.space_group_name_H-M   'P 1'
#
loop_
_entity.id
_entity.type
_entity.pdbx_description
1 polymer ?
#
loop_
_entity_poly.entity_id
_entity_poly.type
_entity_poly.pdbx_seq_one_letter_code
_entity_poly.pdbx_strand_id
1 'polypeptide(L)'
;PLYSSAASDVYKRQKEVKPYREEDRVAEDSNTPTFVSGKLTIDNFRWAGVPFYIRTGKRMKSKTIQVVVEFKEVPMNLYYETDKLLDSNLLVINIQPNEGVSLHLNAKKNIQGIDTEPVQLSYAMSAQDKMNTVDAYENLLFDCLKGDATNFTHWEELKSTWKFVDAIQDEWTMVEPCFPNYESGTNGPLESDLLLSRDGNHWWDDIH
;
A
#
# COMPACT_ATOMS: atom_id res chain seq x y z
N PRO A 1 11.34 6.29 -9.92
CA PRO A 1 11.24 5.63 -8.62
C PRO A 1 11.94 6.44 -7.54
N LEU A 2 11.32 6.49 -6.37
CA LEU A 2 11.86 7.17 -5.20
C LEU A 2 12.34 6.11 -4.20
N TYR A 3 13.56 6.23 -3.73
CA TYR A 3 14.02 5.45 -2.59
C TYR A 3 14.63 6.40 -1.56
N SER A 4 14.53 6.03 -0.31
CA SER A 4 14.96 6.90 0.76
C SER A 4 15.31 6.12 2.03
N SER A 5 16.08 6.72 2.91
CA SER A 5 16.33 6.20 4.25
C SER A 5 15.61 7.03 5.31
N ALA A 6 15.14 6.36 6.36
CA ALA A 6 14.42 7.02 7.44
C ALA A 6 15.33 7.97 8.23
N ALA A 7 14.84 9.18 8.47
CA ALA A 7 15.42 10.09 9.43
C ALA A 7 14.77 9.92 10.81
N SER A 8 15.52 10.21 11.86
CA SER A 8 14.94 10.35 13.18
C SER A 8 14.62 11.81 13.43
N ASP A 9 13.40 12.09 13.79
CA ASP A 9 12.98 13.15 14.72
C ASP A 9 11.45 13.22 14.73
N VAL A 10 10.81 12.52 15.65
CA VAL A 10 9.37 12.69 15.90
C VAL A 10 9.09 12.82 17.38
N TYR A 11 8.70 14.02 17.74
CA TYR A 11 8.03 14.30 18.99
C TYR A 11 6.58 13.84 18.93
N LYS A 12 6.25 12.78 19.62
CA LYS A 12 5.08 12.56 20.49
C LYS A 12 4.86 11.06 20.73
N ARG A 13 5.19 10.61 21.94
CA ARG A 13 4.92 9.26 22.49
C ARG A 13 5.65 8.07 21.83
N GLN A 14 6.60 8.30 20.95
CA GLN A 14 7.43 7.23 20.39
C GLN A 14 8.83 7.34 20.97
N LYS A 15 9.44 6.20 21.23
CA LYS A 15 10.86 6.11 21.58
C LYS A 15 11.67 6.82 20.51
N GLU A 16 12.55 7.73 20.91
CA GLU A 16 13.55 8.30 20.03
C GLU A 16 14.28 7.15 19.33
N VAL A 17 14.30 7.19 18.01
CA VAL A 17 14.97 6.16 17.20
C VAL A 17 16.12 6.79 16.46
N LYS A 18 17.23 6.04 16.40
CA LYS A 18 18.41 6.46 15.66
C LYS A 18 18.11 6.55 14.15
N PRO A 19 18.78 7.44 13.41
CA PRO A 19 18.80 7.40 11.96
C PRO A 19 19.21 6.02 11.45
N TYR A 20 18.73 5.63 10.28
CA TYR A 20 19.01 4.31 9.72
C TYR A 20 20.52 3.97 9.67
N ARG A 21 21.35 4.92 9.25
CA ARG A 21 22.80 4.73 9.15
C ARG A 21 23.53 4.66 10.51
N GLU A 22 22.84 5.02 11.59
CA GLU A 22 23.35 4.89 12.96
C GLU A 22 22.82 3.65 13.68
N GLU A 23 22.00 2.84 13.00
CA GLU A 23 21.51 1.58 13.57
C GLU A 23 22.63 0.53 13.63
N ASP A 24 22.54 -0.34 14.63
CA ASP A 24 23.52 -1.42 14.82
C ASP A 24 23.60 -2.31 13.57
N ARG A 25 24.82 -2.58 13.10
CA ARG A 25 25.13 -3.39 11.91
C ARG A 25 24.75 -2.77 10.57
N VAL A 26 24.52 -1.48 10.52
CA VAL A 26 24.37 -0.72 9.28
C VAL A 26 25.66 0.04 9.00
N ALA A 27 26.16 -0.02 7.77
CA ALA A 27 27.32 0.76 7.36
C ALA A 27 26.95 2.25 7.30
N GLU A 28 27.88 3.12 7.73
CA GLU A 28 27.65 4.58 7.77
C GLU A 28 27.38 5.16 6.38
N ASP A 29 27.86 4.53 5.32
CA ASP A 29 27.67 4.89 3.91
C ASP A 29 26.58 4.03 3.21
N SER A 30 25.79 3.28 3.97
CA SER A 30 24.75 2.40 3.38
C SER A 30 23.75 3.17 2.52
N ASN A 31 23.56 2.69 1.29
CA ASN A 31 22.55 3.16 0.34
C ASN A 31 21.40 2.15 0.18
N THR A 32 21.24 1.23 1.13
CA THR A 32 20.12 0.26 1.11
C THR A 32 18.79 1.00 1.17
N PRO A 33 17.88 0.78 0.21
CA PRO A 33 16.58 1.43 0.19
C PRO A 33 15.74 1.03 1.42
N THR A 34 15.24 2.01 2.15
CA THR A 34 14.35 1.81 3.30
C THR A 34 12.91 2.20 3.01
N PHE A 35 12.67 2.88 1.90
CA PHE A 35 11.34 3.24 1.39
C PHE A 35 11.35 3.16 -0.14
N VAL A 36 10.25 2.66 -0.69
CA VAL A 36 10.01 2.62 -2.13
C VAL A 36 8.60 3.07 -2.41
N SER A 37 8.45 3.94 -3.39
CA SER A 37 7.17 4.34 -3.96
C SER A 37 7.28 4.35 -5.47
N GLY A 38 6.25 3.88 -6.16
CA GLY A 38 6.29 3.78 -7.60
C GLY A 38 4.90 3.69 -8.24
N LYS A 39 4.83 4.08 -9.51
CA LYS A 39 3.68 3.86 -10.38
C LYS A 39 4.06 2.79 -11.40
N LEU A 40 3.24 1.75 -11.47
CA LEU A 40 3.36 0.66 -12.43
C LEU A 40 2.19 0.68 -13.41
N THR A 41 2.44 0.21 -14.61
CA THR A 41 1.42 -0.04 -15.63
C THR A 41 1.57 -1.46 -16.16
N ILE A 42 0.46 -2.06 -16.55
CA ILE A 42 0.44 -3.41 -17.14
C ILE A 42 -0.27 -3.33 -18.48
N ASP A 43 0.49 -3.48 -19.56
CA ASP A 43 0.01 -3.31 -20.92
C ASP A 43 -0.59 -4.63 -21.45
N ASN A 44 -1.74 -5.00 -20.91
CA ASN A 44 -2.54 -6.12 -21.40
C ASN A 44 -4.02 -5.72 -21.51
N PHE A 45 -4.83 -6.59 -22.13
CA PHE A 45 -6.27 -6.29 -22.35
C PHE A 45 -7.07 -6.04 -21.07
N ARG A 46 -6.62 -6.57 -19.94
CA ARG A 46 -7.32 -6.43 -18.66
C ARG A 46 -6.96 -5.14 -17.92
N TRP A 47 -5.69 -4.74 -17.97
CA TRP A 47 -5.15 -3.70 -17.09
C TRP A 47 -4.63 -2.47 -17.84
N ALA A 48 -4.67 -2.46 -19.18
CA ALA A 48 -4.25 -1.29 -19.94
C ALA A 48 -5.00 -0.02 -19.48
N GLY A 49 -4.24 1.02 -19.19
CA GLY A 49 -4.76 2.29 -18.70
C GLY A 49 -5.12 2.34 -17.20
N VAL A 50 -4.89 1.26 -16.45
CA VAL A 50 -5.05 1.26 -14.99
C VAL A 50 -3.69 1.51 -14.33
N PRO A 51 -3.51 2.59 -13.58
CA PRO A 51 -2.28 2.82 -12.81
C PRO A 51 -2.29 1.99 -11.52
N PHE A 52 -1.14 1.42 -11.19
CA PHE A 52 -0.90 0.74 -9.92
C PHE A 52 0.12 1.55 -9.13
N TYR A 53 -0.30 2.14 -8.03
CA TYR A 53 0.58 2.84 -7.12
C TYR A 53 0.95 1.90 -5.98
N ILE A 54 2.24 1.79 -5.73
CA ILE A 54 2.76 0.99 -4.63
C ILE A 54 3.63 1.86 -3.73
N ARG A 55 3.59 1.60 -2.44
CA ARG A 55 4.57 2.11 -1.48
C ARG A 55 4.83 1.07 -0.42
N THR A 56 6.04 1.02 0.03
CA THR A 56 6.49 0.20 1.15
C THR A 56 7.67 0.86 1.82
N GLY A 57 7.79 0.73 3.14
CA GLY A 57 8.91 1.36 3.84
C GLY A 57 9.11 0.78 5.24
N LYS A 58 10.28 1.09 5.78
CA LYS A 58 10.62 0.79 7.17
C LYS A 58 10.12 1.90 8.07
N ARG A 59 9.78 1.57 9.30
CA ARG A 59 9.36 2.54 10.33
C ARG A 59 8.26 3.52 9.86
N MET A 60 7.34 3.03 9.05
CA MET A 60 6.16 3.80 8.63
C MET A 60 5.19 4.01 9.80
N LYS A 61 4.18 4.87 9.62
CA LYS A 61 3.13 5.20 10.60
C LYS A 61 2.48 3.97 11.22
N SER A 62 2.26 2.93 10.43
CA SER A 62 1.65 1.67 10.85
C SER A 62 2.26 0.48 10.12
N LYS A 63 2.22 -0.69 10.77
CA LYS A 63 2.57 -1.96 10.13
C LYS A 63 1.31 -2.57 9.54
N THR A 64 0.99 -2.21 8.30
CA THR A 64 -0.20 -2.66 7.59
C THR A 64 0.16 -3.12 6.18
N ILE A 65 -0.62 -4.08 5.68
CA ILE A 65 -0.65 -4.42 4.25
C ILE A 65 -2.08 -4.27 3.80
N GLN A 66 -2.30 -3.37 2.86
CA GLN A 66 -3.62 -3.01 2.36
C GLN A 66 -3.57 -2.83 0.85
N VAL A 67 -4.63 -3.24 0.17
CA VAL A 67 -4.87 -2.94 -1.25
C VAL A 67 -6.14 -2.11 -1.33
N VAL A 68 -6.04 -0.94 -1.94
CA VAL A 68 -7.20 -0.08 -2.21
C VAL A 68 -7.44 -0.03 -3.70
N VAL A 69 -8.64 -0.42 -4.12
CA VAL A 69 -9.10 -0.31 -5.50
C VAL A 69 -10.09 0.85 -5.56
N GLU A 70 -9.68 1.92 -6.22
CA GLU A 70 -10.53 3.06 -6.49
C GLU A 70 -11.29 2.81 -7.80
N PHE A 71 -12.60 2.85 -7.73
CA PHE A 71 -13.44 2.71 -8.93
C PHE A 71 -13.49 4.03 -9.69
N LYS A 72 -13.60 3.92 -11.00
CA LYS A 72 -13.74 5.09 -11.87
C LYS A 72 -14.98 5.90 -11.50
N GLU A 73 -14.88 7.19 -11.65
CA GLU A 73 -16.03 8.09 -11.52
C GLU A 73 -17.16 7.68 -12.46
N VAL A 74 -18.39 7.82 -11.99
CA VAL A 74 -19.55 7.60 -12.84
C VAL A 74 -19.67 8.76 -13.84
N PRO A 75 -19.86 8.48 -15.14
CA PRO A 75 -19.91 9.53 -16.17
C PRO A 75 -21.14 10.45 -16.04
N MET A 76 -22.16 10.04 -15.29
CA MET A 76 -23.35 10.81 -15.02
C MET A 76 -23.85 10.51 -13.61
N ASN A 77 -23.93 11.54 -12.79
CA ASN A 77 -24.53 11.44 -11.46
C ASN A 77 -25.95 11.98 -11.49
N LEU A 78 -26.93 11.09 -11.35
CA LEU A 78 -28.35 11.44 -11.31
C LEU A 78 -28.78 12.16 -10.01
N TYR A 79 -27.90 12.11 -8.98
CA TYR A 79 -28.14 12.69 -7.66
C TYR A 79 -27.32 13.96 -7.44
N TYR A 80 -27.03 14.66 -8.53
CA TYR A 80 -26.18 15.84 -8.52
C TYR A 80 -27.02 17.08 -8.18
N GLU A 81 -26.94 17.57 -6.97
CA GLU A 81 -27.19 18.97 -6.68
C GLU A 81 -25.87 19.71 -6.67
N THR A 82 -25.60 20.42 -7.77
CA THR A 82 -24.66 21.52 -7.94
C THR A 82 -23.55 21.59 -6.86
N ASP A 83 -22.34 21.24 -7.16
CA ASP A 83 -21.08 21.53 -6.46
C ASP A 83 -20.49 20.50 -5.46
N LYS A 84 -21.13 19.39 -5.17
CA LYS A 84 -20.49 18.31 -4.44
C LYS A 84 -20.05 17.21 -5.38
N LEU A 85 -18.73 17.13 -5.62
CA LEU A 85 -18.14 15.91 -6.16
C LEU A 85 -18.42 14.77 -5.19
N LEU A 86 -18.94 13.66 -5.69
CA LEU A 86 -19.02 12.44 -4.91
C LEU A 86 -17.62 11.86 -4.74
N ASP A 87 -17.33 11.38 -3.55
CA ASP A 87 -16.13 10.60 -3.34
C ASP A 87 -16.15 9.32 -4.19
N SER A 88 -14.99 8.88 -4.66
CA SER A 88 -14.89 7.63 -5.41
C SER A 88 -15.37 6.45 -4.55
N ASN A 89 -16.03 5.48 -5.19
CA ASN A 89 -16.28 4.21 -4.52
C ASN A 89 -14.97 3.44 -4.37
N LEU A 90 -14.78 2.75 -3.23
CA LEU A 90 -13.56 2.04 -2.93
C LEU A 90 -13.84 0.60 -2.52
N LEU A 91 -12.98 -0.31 -3.00
CA LEU A 91 -12.84 -1.64 -2.42
C LEU A 91 -11.51 -1.67 -1.66
N VAL A 92 -11.56 -1.91 -0.36
CA VAL A 92 -10.40 -1.97 0.52
C VAL A 92 -10.21 -3.41 0.99
N ILE A 93 -9.04 -3.97 0.71
CA ILE A 93 -8.65 -5.31 1.12
C ILE A 93 -7.54 -5.17 2.16
N ASN A 94 -7.85 -5.48 3.40
CA ASN A 94 -6.89 -5.49 4.49
C ASN A 94 -6.29 -6.90 4.61
N ILE A 95 -4.97 -7.01 4.45
CA ILE A 95 -4.24 -8.28 4.52
C ILE A 95 -3.63 -8.44 5.91
N GLN A 96 -3.05 -7.38 6.49
CA GLN A 96 -2.46 -7.37 7.82
C GLN A 96 -2.63 -6.01 8.49
N PRO A 97 -2.77 -5.93 9.83
CA PRO A 97 -2.85 -7.02 10.82
C PRO A 97 -4.25 -7.62 10.95
N ASN A 98 -5.27 -6.95 10.41
CA ASN A 98 -6.67 -7.32 10.52
C ASN A 98 -7.19 -7.68 9.15
N GLU A 99 -7.25 -8.97 8.86
CA GLU A 99 -7.78 -9.47 7.59
C GLU A 99 -9.26 -9.12 7.44
N GLY A 100 -9.58 -8.57 6.27
CA GLY A 100 -10.95 -8.18 5.98
C GLY A 100 -11.07 -7.47 4.64
N VAL A 101 -12.32 -7.24 4.26
CA VAL A 101 -12.67 -6.51 3.03
C VAL A 101 -13.75 -5.51 3.37
N SER A 102 -13.62 -4.29 2.87
CA SER A 102 -14.70 -3.31 2.93
C SER A 102 -14.97 -2.68 1.58
N LEU A 103 -16.24 -2.42 1.31
CA LEU A 103 -16.72 -1.73 0.12
C LEU A 103 -17.37 -0.42 0.56
N HIS A 104 -16.78 0.69 0.13
CA HIS A 104 -17.25 2.04 0.41
C HIS A 104 -18.02 2.54 -0.81
N LEU A 105 -19.25 2.94 -0.60
CA LEU A 105 -20.18 3.34 -1.65
C LEU A 105 -20.88 4.64 -1.27
N ASN A 106 -21.38 5.35 -2.27
CA ASN A 106 -22.31 6.46 -2.10
C ASN A 106 -23.74 5.95 -2.28
N ALA A 107 -24.57 6.09 -1.27
CA ALA A 107 -25.99 5.75 -1.32
C ALA A 107 -26.86 6.99 -1.25
N LYS A 108 -28.05 6.93 -1.83
CA LYS A 108 -29.05 7.99 -1.69
C LYS A 108 -29.56 7.98 -0.24
N LYS A 109 -29.61 9.16 0.40
CA LYS A 109 -30.27 9.30 1.70
C LYS A 109 -31.75 8.94 1.63
N ASN A 110 -32.24 8.29 2.68
CA ASN A 110 -33.66 7.88 2.77
C ASN A 110 -34.56 9.04 3.25
N ILE A 111 -34.35 10.22 2.67
CA ILE A 111 -35.12 11.44 2.91
C ILE A 111 -35.66 12.01 1.59
N GLN A 112 -36.57 12.97 1.66
CA GLN A 112 -36.97 13.74 0.47
C GLN A 112 -35.74 14.53 -0.02
N GLY A 113 -35.46 14.43 -1.32
CA GLY A 113 -34.29 15.06 -1.95
C GLY A 113 -33.42 14.06 -2.66
N ILE A 114 -32.31 14.55 -3.17
CA ILE A 114 -31.30 13.79 -3.95
C ILE A 114 -29.93 13.68 -3.25
N ASP A 115 -29.90 14.04 -1.97
CA ASP A 115 -28.68 13.94 -1.16
C ASP A 115 -28.15 12.50 -1.08
N THR A 116 -26.85 12.39 -1.08
CA THR A 116 -26.14 11.12 -0.88
C THR A 116 -25.46 11.08 0.48
N GLU A 117 -25.18 9.86 0.94
CA GLU A 117 -24.37 9.58 2.12
C GLU A 117 -23.41 8.42 1.86
N PRO A 118 -22.22 8.45 2.47
CA PRO A 118 -21.32 7.32 2.38
C PRO A 118 -21.89 6.14 3.17
N VAL A 119 -21.85 4.96 2.58
CA VAL A 119 -22.19 3.69 3.22
C VAL A 119 -21.04 2.71 3.07
N GLN A 120 -20.85 1.85 4.07
CA GLN A 120 -19.81 0.87 4.08
C GLN A 120 -20.38 -0.51 4.34
N LEU A 121 -20.01 -1.45 3.50
CA LEU A 121 -20.20 -2.89 3.72
C LEU A 121 -18.86 -3.48 4.10
N SER A 122 -18.76 -4.17 5.23
CA SER A 122 -17.49 -4.71 5.68
C SER A 122 -17.62 -6.15 6.15
N TYR A 123 -16.58 -6.92 5.84
CA TYR A 123 -16.32 -8.23 6.41
C TYR A 123 -14.96 -8.18 7.11
N ALA A 124 -14.90 -8.65 8.33
CA ALA A 124 -13.66 -8.84 9.07
C ALA A 124 -13.62 -10.25 9.66
N MET A 125 -12.45 -10.84 9.67
CA MET A 125 -12.24 -12.13 10.30
C MET A 125 -12.60 -12.06 11.79
N SER A 126 -13.39 -13.03 12.26
CA SER A 126 -13.81 -13.08 13.66
C SER A 126 -12.60 -13.33 14.59
N ALA A 127 -12.70 -12.89 15.84
CA ALA A 127 -11.66 -13.16 16.85
C ALA A 127 -11.42 -14.66 17.04
N GLN A 128 -12.47 -15.48 16.90
CA GLN A 128 -12.40 -16.93 17.02
C GLN A 128 -11.65 -17.56 15.84
N ASP A 129 -11.90 -17.08 14.62
CA ASP A 129 -11.19 -17.54 13.43
C ASP A 129 -9.70 -17.16 13.49
N LYS A 130 -9.40 -15.94 13.97
CA LYS A 130 -8.00 -15.50 14.20
C LYS A 130 -7.26 -16.41 15.18
N MET A 131 -7.92 -16.84 16.27
CA MET A 131 -7.32 -17.76 17.23
C MET A 131 -7.09 -19.16 16.67
N ASN A 132 -7.89 -19.57 15.69
CA ASN A 132 -7.80 -20.88 15.03
C ASN A 132 -6.94 -20.84 13.76
N THR A 133 -6.48 -19.67 13.35
CA THR A 133 -5.62 -19.53 12.17
C THR A 133 -4.24 -20.09 12.49
N VAL A 134 -3.84 -21.10 11.74
CA VAL A 134 -2.53 -21.72 11.82
C VAL A 134 -1.47 -20.75 11.32
N ASP A 135 -0.28 -20.78 11.92
CA ASP A 135 0.85 -19.95 11.46
C ASP A 135 1.14 -20.19 9.96
N ALA A 136 1.48 -19.12 9.26
CA ALA A 136 1.74 -19.16 7.81
C ALA A 136 2.85 -20.16 7.45
N TYR A 137 3.90 -20.28 8.26
CA TYR A 137 4.98 -21.25 8.05
C TYR A 137 4.52 -22.70 8.29
N GLU A 138 3.63 -22.91 9.24
CA GLU A 138 3.07 -24.24 9.50
C GLU A 138 2.22 -24.70 8.30
N ASN A 139 1.39 -23.82 7.73
CA ASN A 139 0.64 -24.09 6.52
C ASN A 139 1.56 -24.43 5.33
N LEU A 140 2.62 -23.66 5.12
CA LEU A 140 3.59 -23.94 4.06
C LEU A 140 4.30 -25.28 4.23
N LEU A 141 4.67 -25.66 5.46
CA LEU A 141 5.25 -26.97 5.75
C LEU A 141 4.26 -28.10 5.45
N PHE A 142 3.00 -27.92 5.81
CA PHE A 142 1.95 -28.88 5.53
C PHE A 142 1.70 -29.06 4.03
N ASP A 143 1.65 -27.96 3.27
CA ASP A 143 1.54 -27.96 1.82
C ASP A 143 2.72 -28.69 1.17
N CYS A 144 3.92 -28.40 1.66
CA CYS A 144 5.14 -29.10 1.23
C CYS A 144 5.06 -30.61 1.45
N LEU A 145 4.60 -31.06 2.62
CA LEU A 145 4.43 -32.48 2.92
C LEU A 145 3.37 -33.17 2.06
N LYS A 146 2.36 -32.42 1.64
CA LYS A 146 1.33 -32.90 0.71
C LYS A 146 1.73 -32.86 -0.76
N GLY A 147 2.81 -32.17 -1.09
CA GLY A 147 3.20 -31.90 -2.47
C GLY A 147 2.30 -30.87 -3.15
N ASP A 148 1.59 -30.02 -2.38
CA ASP A 148 0.79 -28.93 -2.91
C ASP A 148 1.67 -27.71 -3.18
N ALA A 149 1.81 -27.34 -4.46
CA ALA A 149 2.65 -26.23 -4.88
C ALA A 149 1.89 -24.88 -4.98
N THR A 150 0.60 -24.83 -4.61
CA THR A 150 -0.26 -23.65 -4.82
C THR A 150 0.30 -22.38 -4.18
N ASN A 151 0.89 -22.48 -2.99
CA ASN A 151 1.43 -21.37 -2.23
C ASN A 151 2.94 -21.13 -2.46
N PHE A 152 3.55 -21.82 -3.43
CA PHE A 152 4.96 -21.69 -3.74
C PHE A 152 5.18 -21.00 -5.10
N THR A 153 6.01 -19.96 -5.08
CA THR A 153 6.38 -19.24 -6.31
C THR A 153 7.21 -20.13 -7.23
N HIS A 154 6.82 -20.21 -8.49
CA HIS A 154 7.55 -20.99 -9.47
C HIS A 154 8.89 -20.33 -9.82
N TRP A 155 9.91 -21.12 -10.14
CA TRP A 155 11.26 -20.62 -10.43
C TRP A 155 11.29 -19.58 -11.57
N GLU A 156 10.56 -19.80 -12.64
CA GLU A 156 10.51 -18.86 -13.78
C GLU A 156 9.81 -17.54 -13.43
N GLU A 157 8.81 -17.60 -12.57
CA GLU A 157 8.16 -16.41 -12.00
C GLU A 157 9.13 -15.62 -11.13
N LEU A 158 9.80 -16.30 -10.20
CA LEU A 158 10.80 -15.70 -9.31
C LEU A 158 11.93 -15.03 -10.11
N LYS A 159 12.45 -15.72 -11.12
CA LYS A 159 13.48 -15.18 -12.01
C LYS A 159 13.04 -13.93 -12.76
N SER A 160 11.80 -13.92 -13.24
CA SER A 160 11.23 -12.75 -13.94
C SER A 160 11.04 -11.57 -12.99
N THR A 161 10.60 -11.83 -11.75
CA THR A 161 10.45 -10.83 -10.71
C THR A 161 11.79 -10.19 -10.34
N TRP A 162 12.83 -10.99 -10.13
CA TRP A 162 14.18 -10.49 -9.84
C TRP A 162 14.72 -9.65 -10.99
N LYS A 163 14.57 -10.10 -12.23
CA LYS A 163 15.00 -9.34 -13.39
C LYS A 163 14.35 -7.94 -13.45
N PHE A 164 13.09 -7.83 -13.06
CA PHE A 164 12.38 -6.55 -12.97
C PHE A 164 12.96 -5.67 -11.87
N VAL A 165 13.18 -6.23 -10.68
CA VAL A 165 13.70 -5.49 -9.52
C VAL A 165 15.16 -5.07 -9.73
N ASP A 166 15.99 -5.95 -10.26
CA ASP A 166 17.41 -5.68 -10.53
C ASP A 166 17.57 -4.47 -11.46
N ALA A 167 16.76 -4.40 -12.53
CA ALA A 167 16.81 -3.27 -13.45
C ALA A 167 16.50 -1.92 -12.74
N ILE A 168 15.60 -1.91 -11.75
CA ILE A 168 15.31 -0.72 -10.95
C ILE A 168 16.48 -0.40 -10.00
N GLN A 169 17.05 -1.42 -9.36
CA GLN A 169 18.16 -1.23 -8.44
C GLN A 169 19.42 -0.72 -9.15
N ASP A 170 19.71 -1.23 -10.35
CA ASP A 170 20.83 -0.77 -11.16
C ASP A 170 20.74 0.74 -11.45
N GLU A 171 19.54 1.23 -11.81
CA GLU A 171 19.32 2.66 -12.02
C GLU A 171 19.49 3.47 -10.72
N TRP A 172 19.08 2.94 -9.57
CA TRP A 172 19.26 3.62 -8.29
C TRP A 172 20.72 3.74 -7.86
N THR A 173 21.58 2.82 -8.27
CA THR A 173 23.01 2.91 -7.97
C THR A 173 23.69 4.09 -8.67
N MET A 174 23.07 4.63 -9.73
CA MET A 174 23.58 5.79 -10.49
C MET A 174 23.23 7.12 -9.84
N VAL A 175 22.39 7.13 -8.80
CA VAL A 175 21.88 8.36 -8.16
C VAL A 175 22.23 8.34 -6.68
N GLU A 176 22.92 9.38 -6.21
CA GLU A 176 23.12 9.60 -4.79
C GLU A 176 21.82 10.10 -4.14
N PRO A 177 21.25 9.35 -3.18
CA PRO A 177 20.07 9.82 -2.47
C PRO A 177 20.39 10.93 -1.49
N CYS A 178 19.52 11.93 -1.41
CA CYS A 178 19.60 12.95 -0.35
C CYS A 178 19.07 12.36 0.96
N PHE A 179 19.85 12.45 2.03
CA PHE A 179 19.47 12.03 3.38
C PHE A 179 19.53 13.20 4.36
N PRO A 180 18.64 13.23 5.36
CA PRO A 180 17.45 12.42 5.59
C PRO A 180 16.30 12.86 4.69
N ASN A 181 15.37 11.98 4.35
CA ASN A 181 14.31 12.28 3.40
C ASN A 181 12.89 11.86 3.83
N TYR A 182 12.73 11.11 4.91
CA TYR A 182 11.45 10.96 5.61
C TYR A 182 11.65 10.64 7.09
N GLU A 183 10.68 11.02 7.90
CA GLU A 183 10.69 10.79 9.33
C GLU A 183 10.11 9.41 9.69
N SER A 184 10.66 8.81 10.74
CA SER A 184 10.08 7.61 11.32
C SER A 184 8.66 7.88 11.86
N GLY A 185 7.72 6.97 11.60
CA GLY A 185 6.33 7.11 12.01
C GLY A 185 5.47 7.94 11.06
N THR A 186 5.97 8.28 9.89
CA THR A 186 5.21 8.93 8.80
C THR A 186 4.82 7.93 7.72
N ASN A 187 4.07 8.37 6.72
CA ASN A 187 3.71 7.57 5.56
C ASN A 187 4.74 7.64 4.41
N GLY A 188 5.92 8.14 4.69
CA GLY A 188 7.01 8.28 3.74
C GLY A 188 7.30 9.73 3.36
N PRO A 189 8.16 9.95 2.36
CA PRO A 189 8.53 11.27 1.89
C PRO A 189 7.42 11.94 1.09
N LEU A 190 7.40 13.28 1.07
CA LEU A 190 6.45 14.10 0.31
C LEU A 190 6.43 13.75 -1.19
N GLU A 191 7.54 13.35 -1.75
CA GLU A 191 7.65 12.94 -3.15
C GLU A 191 6.76 11.75 -3.49
N SER A 192 6.46 10.89 -2.50
CA SER A 192 5.49 9.81 -2.66
C SER A 192 4.07 10.35 -2.90
N ASP A 193 3.68 11.42 -2.22
CA ASP A 193 2.38 12.07 -2.42
C ASP A 193 2.36 12.83 -3.75
N LEU A 194 3.45 13.51 -4.09
CA LEU A 194 3.60 14.21 -5.36
C LEU A 194 3.54 13.26 -6.56
N LEU A 195 3.98 12.01 -6.40
CA LEU A 195 3.89 11.00 -7.47
C LEU A 195 2.44 10.75 -7.89
N LEU A 196 1.51 10.64 -6.93
CA LEU A 196 0.10 10.40 -7.22
C LEU A 196 -0.61 11.69 -7.66
N SER A 197 -0.29 12.81 -7.03
CA SER A 197 -0.96 14.09 -7.30
C SER A 197 -0.75 14.59 -8.74
N ARG A 198 0.33 14.19 -9.41
CA ARG A 198 0.56 14.48 -10.84
C ARG A 198 -0.51 13.87 -11.75
N ASP A 199 -1.12 12.78 -11.31
CA ASP A 199 -2.20 12.10 -12.03
C ASP A 199 -3.59 12.45 -11.45
N GLY A 200 -3.67 13.39 -10.50
CA GLY A 200 -4.91 13.74 -9.81
C GLY A 200 -5.32 12.74 -8.72
N ASN A 201 -4.45 11.80 -8.35
CA ASN A 201 -4.70 10.78 -7.35
C ASN A 201 -4.04 11.13 -6.01
N HIS A 202 -4.40 10.40 -4.98
CA HIS A 202 -3.81 10.50 -3.64
C HIS A 202 -3.76 9.12 -2.96
N TRP A 203 -2.98 9.02 -1.89
CA TRP A 203 -2.99 7.83 -1.05
C TRP A 203 -4.25 7.80 -0.19
N TRP A 204 -4.91 6.67 -0.19
CA TRP A 204 -6.04 6.41 0.70
C TRP A 204 -5.53 5.92 2.06
N ASP A 205 -5.13 6.86 2.91
CA ASP A 205 -4.63 6.59 4.25
C ASP A 205 -5.77 6.59 5.27
N ASP A 206 -5.62 5.78 6.34
CA ASP A 206 -6.58 5.75 7.47
C ASP A 206 -8.03 5.39 7.07
N ILE A 207 -8.23 4.61 6.02
CA ILE A 207 -9.54 4.04 5.67
C ILE A 207 -9.80 2.83 6.59
N HIS A 208 -10.83 2.92 7.41
CA HIS A 208 -11.23 1.90 8.39
C HIS A 208 -12.59 1.29 8.05
#